data_bf7bfeabd821984303a2c3f00d5d1875
#
_entry.id   bf7bfeabd821984303a2c3f00d5d1875
#
_cell.length_a   1.000
_cell.length_b   1.000
_cell.length_c   1.000
_cell.angle_alpha   90.00
_cell.angle_beta   90.00
_cell.angle_gamma   90.00
#
_symmetry.space_group_name_H-M   'P 1'
#
loop_
_entity.id
_entity.type
_entity.pdbx_description
1 polymer ?
#
loop_
_entity_poly.entity_id
_entity_poly.type
_entity_poly.pdbx_seq_one_letter_code
_entity_poly.pdbx_strand_id
1 'polypeptide(L)'
;MRIRTSLTALGLSSILALTGCASTTTETSSARPLTTPVVVETAQIFGDEVYGATTDAGYALPAIPINRVDKKFHRQIVNYETAEKPGTVIVNTRERFLYYILPGGKAVRYGIGVGKQGFAWAGEAYVAWKQEWPTWHPPKEMAARKPDVAKYVENGMGPGISNPLGARAMYLFNEQGQDTLFRIHGSPEWASIGTAASSGCIRMINQDVIDLYSRIRPGRNSKVIVIQ
;
A
#
# COMPACT_ATOMS: atom_id res chain seq x y z
N MET A 1 -52.81 15.64 57.42
CA MET A 1 -53.38 14.98 58.60
C MET A 1 -52.56 13.74 58.93
N ARG A 2 -51.96 13.74 60.14
CA ARG A 2 -51.33 12.62 60.89
C ARG A 2 -50.13 11.94 60.23
N ILE A 3 -48.91 12.28 60.55
CA ILE A 3 -47.97 11.88 61.64
C ILE A 3 -48.21 10.45 62.15
N ARG A 4 -47.16 9.61 61.95
CA ARG A 4 -46.67 8.70 62.99
C ARG A 4 -45.22 8.24 62.68
N THR A 5 -44.39 8.66 63.57
CA THR A 5 -43.05 8.21 63.98
C THR A 5 -43.07 6.75 64.49
N SER A 6 -42.03 6.01 64.29
CA SER A 6 -41.49 5.02 65.24
C SER A 6 -40.03 4.75 64.98
N LEU A 7 -39.25 5.02 66.00
CA LEU A 7 -37.86 4.61 66.25
C LEU A 7 -37.81 3.12 66.63
N THR A 8 -36.70 2.48 66.39
CA THR A 8 -35.88 1.53 67.20
C THR A 8 -35.11 0.62 66.21
N ALA A 9 -33.90 0.13 66.40
CA ALA A 9 -32.92 0.12 67.45
C ALA A 9 -31.57 -0.36 66.85
N LEU A 10 -30.51 -0.03 67.55
CA LEU A 10 -29.12 -0.44 67.41
C LEU A 10 -28.90 -1.91 67.05
N GLY A 11 -27.92 -2.17 66.15
CA GLY A 11 -27.23 -3.42 65.95
C GLY A 11 -25.82 -3.19 65.43
N LEU A 12 -24.86 -3.10 66.38
CA LEU A 12 -23.44 -2.99 66.12
C LEU A 12 -22.93 -4.37 65.67
N SER A 13 -22.45 -4.53 64.45
CA SER A 13 -21.67 -5.69 64.01
C SER A 13 -20.49 -5.21 63.18
N SER A 14 -19.34 -5.31 63.82
CA SER A 14 -18.02 -5.08 63.22
C SER A 14 -17.74 -6.16 62.17
N ILE A 15 -17.59 -5.75 60.89
CA ILE A 15 -17.07 -6.60 59.84
C ILE A 15 -15.73 -6.01 59.38
N LEU A 16 -14.66 -6.79 59.58
CA LEU A 16 -13.33 -6.53 59.08
C LEU A 16 -13.37 -6.35 57.56
N ALA A 17 -12.98 -5.19 57.08
CA ALA A 17 -12.76 -4.93 55.66
C ALA A 17 -11.35 -5.42 55.29
N LEU A 18 -11.25 -6.54 54.60
CA LEU A 18 -10.06 -6.88 53.83
C LEU A 18 -10.01 -5.97 52.56
N THR A 19 -9.12 -5.02 52.58
CA THR A 19 -8.75 -4.23 51.41
C THR A 19 -7.94 -5.09 50.47
N GLY A 20 -8.64 -5.74 49.51
CA GLY A 20 -8.00 -6.34 48.35
C GLY A 20 -7.64 -5.22 47.36
N CYS A 21 -6.36 -4.91 47.23
CA CYS A 21 -5.86 -4.10 46.12
C CYS A 21 -6.08 -4.88 44.79
N ALA A 22 -7.13 -4.54 44.09
CA ALA A 22 -7.28 -4.93 42.70
C ALA A 22 -6.30 -4.11 41.85
N SER A 23 -5.14 -4.66 41.55
CA SER A 23 -4.25 -4.12 40.53
C SER A 23 -4.94 -4.24 39.16
N THR A 24 -5.54 -3.16 38.71
CA THR A 24 -5.96 -2.99 37.33
C THR A 24 -4.70 -2.92 36.48
N THR A 25 -4.29 -4.06 35.93
CA THR A 25 -3.32 -4.11 34.84
C THR A 25 -4.00 -3.49 33.62
N THR A 26 -3.71 -2.22 33.40
CA THR A 26 -3.97 -1.56 32.12
C THR A 26 -3.08 -2.27 31.11
N GLU A 27 -3.65 -3.18 30.33
CA GLU A 27 -2.99 -3.67 29.12
C GLU A 27 -2.80 -2.48 28.18
N THR A 28 -1.65 -1.85 28.29
CA THR A 28 -1.16 -0.94 27.27
C THR A 28 -0.97 -1.80 26.03
N SER A 29 -1.90 -1.70 25.09
CA SER A 29 -1.72 -2.24 23.73
C SER A 29 -0.46 -1.59 23.17
N SER A 30 0.67 -2.25 23.38
CA SER A 30 1.93 -1.90 22.76
C SER A 30 1.75 -2.08 21.27
N ALA A 31 1.52 -0.98 20.55
CA ALA A 31 1.64 -0.98 19.10
C ALA A 31 3.03 -1.52 18.78
N ARG A 32 3.07 -2.75 18.28
CA ARG A 32 4.29 -3.43 17.86
C ARG A 32 4.98 -2.54 16.83
N PRO A 33 6.23 -2.12 17.07
CA PRO A 33 6.95 -1.34 16.08
C PRO A 33 6.94 -2.11 14.76
N LEU A 34 6.57 -1.47 13.67
CA LEU A 34 6.75 -2.01 12.32
C LEU A 34 8.26 -2.12 12.11
N THR A 35 8.85 -3.22 12.55
CA THR A 35 10.27 -3.48 12.32
C THR A 35 10.48 -3.56 10.83
N THR A 36 11.32 -2.68 10.32
CA THR A 36 11.77 -2.73 8.92
C THR A 36 12.42 -4.10 8.73
N PRO A 37 11.88 -4.96 7.83
CA PRO A 37 12.45 -6.28 7.65
C PRO A 37 13.88 -6.17 7.12
N VAL A 38 14.78 -6.95 7.68
CA VAL A 38 16.15 -7.06 7.17
C VAL A 38 16.10 -7.85 5.88
N VAL A 39 16.36 -7.20 4.76
CA VAL A 39 16.51 -7.85 3.45
C VAL A 39 17.91 -8.42 3.37
N VAL A 40 18.06 -9.72 3.57
CA VAL A 40 19.32 -10.42 3.33
C VAL A 40 19.37 -10.81 1.86
N GLU A 41 20.35 -10.25 1.15
CA GLU A 41 20.45 -10.33 -0.30
C GLU A 41 20.99 -11.68 -0.77
N THR A 42 20.09 -12.59 -1.16
CA THR A 42 20.37 -13.61 -2.17
C THR A 42 19.35 -13.39 -3.28
N ALA A 43 19.64 -12.47 -4.17
CA ALA A 43 18.70 -12.08 -5.22
C ALA A 43 18.79 -13.03 -6.40
N GLN A 44 17.68 -13.66 -6.75
CA GLN A 44 17.50 -14.15 -8.10
C GLN A 44 16.95 -12.99 -8.93
N ILE A 45 17.81 -12.38 -9.75
CA ILE A 45 17.42 -11.34 -10.69
C ILE A 45 16.67 -12.02 -11.84
N PHE A 46 15.50 -11.49 -12.22
CA PHE A 46 14.86 -11.86 -13.48
C PHE A 46 15.72 -11.31 -14.62
N GLY A 47 15.85 -12.06 -15.71
CA GLY A 47 16.61 -11.62 -16.86
C GLY A 47 16.03 -10.33 -17.49
N ASP A 48 16.86 -9.61 -18.24
CA ASP A 48 16.47 -8.34 -18.86
C ASP A 48 15.35 -8.50 -19.89
N GLU A 49 15.11 -9.72 -20.39
CA GLU A 49 14.04 -10.07 -21.33
C GLU A 49 12.63 -9.73 -20.78
N VAL A 50 12.43 -9.75 -19.46
CA VAL A 50 11.13 -9.39 -18.87
C VAL A 50 10.77 -7.92 -19.09
N TYR A 51 11.73 -7.10 -19.48
CA TYR A 51 11.57 -5.68 -19.81
C TYR A 51 11.58 -5.41 -21.32
N GLY A 52 11.61 -6.46 -22.13
CA GLY A 52 11.53 -6.37 -23.57
C GLY A 52 10.22 -5.76 -24.09
N ALA A 53 10.20 -5.41 -25.36
CA ALA A 53 8.97 -5.00 -26.03
C ALA A 53 7.97 -6.16 -26.06
N THR A 54 6.71 -5.86 -25.82
CA THR A 54 5.63 -6.85 -25.83
C THR A 54 4.30 -6.21 -26.23
N THR A 55 3.31 -7.05 -26.52
CA THR A 55 1.92 -6.61 -26.71
C THR A 55 1.08 -7.12 -25.54
N ASP A 56 0.29 -6.24 -24.92
CA ASP A 56 -0.58 -6.58 -23.81
C ASP A 56 -1.98 -5.99 -24.06
N ALA A 57 -3.00 -6.84 -24.09
CA ALA A 57 -4.39 -6.48 -24.38
C ALA A 57 -4.56 -5.58 -25.64
N GLY A 58 -3.76 -5.82 -26.67
CA GLY A 58 -3.79 -5.06 -27.93
C GLY A 58 -2.96 -3.77 -27.94
N TYR A 59 -2.32 -3.40 -26.81
CA TYR A 59 -1.44 -2.24 -26.74
C TYR A 59 0.02 -2.67 -26.85
N ALA A 60 0.76 -2.00 -27.76
CA ALA A 60 2.20 -2.22 -27.88
C ALA A 60 2.94 -1.55 -26.72
N LEU A 61 3.59 -2.34 -25.88
CA LEU A 61 4.47 -1.86 -24.82
C LEU A 61 5.91 -1.84 -25.36
N PRO A 62 6.58 -0.69 -25.37
CA PRO A 62 7.96 -0.61 -25.79
C PRO A 62 8.89 -1.29 -24.78
N ALA A 63 10.04 -1.72 -25.23
CA ALA A 63 11.10 -2.17 -24.34
C ALA A 63 11.54 -1.03 -23.42
N ILE A 64 11.81 -1.38 -22.16
CA ILE A 64 12.42 -0.46 -21.21
C ILE A 64 13.95 -0.51 -21.39
N PRO A 65 14.65 0.61 -21.51
CA PRO A 65 16.11 0.63 -21.52
C PRO A 65 16.63 0.31 -20.13
N ILE A 66 16.53 -0.95 -19.73
CA ILE A 66 16.71 -1.39 -18.35
C ILE A 66 18.14 -1.17 -17.84
N ASN A 67 19.10 -1.12 -18.72
CA ASN A 67 20.49 -0.76 -18.41
C ASN A 67 20.65 0.69 -17.88
N ARG A 68 19.62 1.54 -18.07
CA ARG A 68 19.57 2.91 -17.54
C ARG A 68 18.83 2.99 -16.21
N VAL A 69 18.26 1.91 -15.73
CA VAL A 69 17.63 1.77 -14.41
C VAL A 69 18.64 1.09 -13.50
N ASP A 70 18.88 1.64 -12.30
CA ASP A 70 19.78 0.99 -11.33
C ASP A 70 19.32 -0.44 -11.05
N LYS A 71 20.25 -1.40 -11.15
CA LYS A 71 19.97 -2.85 -10.99
C LYS A 71 19.23 -3.21 -9.71
N LYS A 72 19.40 -2.44 -8.64
CA LYS A 72 18.66 -2.66 -7.40
C LYS A 72 17.15 -2.51 -7.56
N PHE A 73 16.67 -1.71 -8.54
CA PHE A 73 15.27 -1.49 -8.83
C PHE A 73 14.69 -2.46 -9.87
N HIS A 74 15.51 -3.35 -10.45
CA HIS A 74 15.00 -4.42 -11.29
C HIS A 74 14.18 -5.41 -10.43
N ARG A 75 13.20 -6.06 -11.03
CA ARG A 75 12.42 -7.10 -10.38
C ARG A 75 13.32 -8.26 -9.95
N GLN A 76 13.19 -8.66 -8.69
CA GLN A 76 14.05 -9.67 -8.07
C GLN A 76 13.27 -10.50 -7.07
N ILE A 77 13.65 -11.77 -6.88
CA ILE A 77 13.24 -12.55 -5.72
C ILE A 77 14.31 -12.36 -4.64
N VAL A 78 13.88 -11.90 -3.48
CA VAL A 78 14.76 -11.62 -2.33
C VAL A 78 14.32 -12.42 -1.11
N ASN A 79 15.23 -12.68 -0.18
CA ASN A 79 14.86 -13.16 1.15
C ASN A 79 14.19 -11.99 1.89
N TYR A 80 13.05 -12.28 2.51
CA TYR A 80 12.27 -11.26 3.20
C TYR A 80 11.56 -11.87 4.40
N GLU A 81 12.16 -11.71 5.56
CA GLU A 81 11.59 -12.22 6.81
C GLU A 81 10.49 -11.27 7.31
N THR A 82 9.30 -11.81 7.45
CA THR A 82 8.13 -11.07 7.93
C THR A 82 7.12 -12.03 8.56
N ALA A 83 6.31 -11.50 9.47
CA ALA A 83 5.15 -12.22 10.00
C ALA A 83 3.92 -12.14 9.06
N GLU A 84 4.01 -11.35 7.99
CA GLU A 84 2.92 -11.18 7.05
C GLU A 84 2.73 -12.43 6.18
N LYS A 85 1.48 -12.72 5.84
CA LYS A 85 1.12 -13.91 5.04
C LYS A 85 1.55 -13.74 3.58
N PRO A 86 1.88 -14.83 2.89
CA PRO A 86 2.03 -14.82 1.43
C PRO A 86 0.82 -14.17 0.75
N GLY A 87 1.08 -13.36 -0.26
CA GLY A 87 0.07 -12.54 -0.94
C GLY A 87 -0.06 -11.11 -0.40
N THR A 88 0.52 -10.79 0.77
CA THR A 88 0.59 -9.41 1.27
C THR A 88 1.55 -8.59 0.41
N VAL A 89 1.18 -7.34 0.16
CA VAL A 89 2.04 -6.34 -0.46
C VAL A 89 2.59 -5.41 0.62
N ILE A 90 3.91 -5.23 0.67
CA ILE A 90 4.56 -4.26 1.56
C ILE A 90 5.25 -3.20 0.69
N VAL A 91 4.90 -1.95 0.90
CA VAL A 91 5.48 -0.80 0.19
C VAL A 91 6.39 -0.05 1.15
N ASN A 92 7.68 -0.05 0.90
CA ASN A 92 8.65 0.78 1.61
C ASN A 92 8.92 2.04 0.78
N THR A 93 8.31 3.15 1.17
CA THR A 93 8.38 4.40 0.41
C THR A 93 9.75 5.05 0.51
N ARG A 94 10.45 4.91 1.64
CA ARG A 94 11.80 5.45 1.87
C ARG A 94 12.82 4.77 0.96
N GLU A 95 12.79 3.44 0.90
CA GLU A 95 13.70 2.64 0.10
C GLU A 95 13.31 2.59 -1.39
N ARG A 96 12.05 2.94 -1.70
CA ARG A 96 11.44 2.90 -3.04
C ARG A 96 11.36 1.48 -3.59
N PHE A 97 10.91 0.56 -2.73
CA PHE A 97 10.63 -0.82 -3.09
C PHE A 97 9.20 -1.22 -2.73
N LEU A 98 8.65 -2.10 -3.54
CA LEU A 98 7.44 -2.84 -3.26
C LEU A 98 7.79 -4.32 -3.19
N TYR A 99 7.30 -5.00 -2.17
CA TYR A 99 7.51 -6.42 -1.93
C TYR A 99 6.17 -7.15 -2.00
N TYR A 100 6.09 -8.17 -2.84
CA TYR A 100 4.98 -9.13 -2.83
C TYR A 100 5.45 -10.38 -2.10
N ILE A 101 4.86 -10.67 -0.95
CA ILE A 101 5.30 -11.73 -0.05
C ILE A 101 4.99 -13.11 -0.64
N LEU A 102 6.00 -13.95 -0.69
CA LEU A 102 5.96 -15.34 -1.12
C LEU A 102 6.07 -16.29 0.08
N PRO A 103 5.71 -17.58 -0.09
CA PRO A 103 6.04 -18.60 0.90
C PRO A 103 7.57 -18.73 1.10
N GLY A 104 7.97 -19.25 2.27
CA GLY A 104 9.37 -19.61 2.54
C GLY A 104 10.30 -18.43 2.81
N GLY A 105 9.79 -17.34 3.40
CA GLY A 105 10.62 -16.19 3.78
C GLY A 105 11.18 -15.44 2.59
N LYS A 106 10.46 -15.39 1.49
CA LYS A 106 10.85 -14.71 0.24
C LYS A 106 9.83 -13.67 -0.18
N ALA A 107 10.24 -12.74 -1.03
CA ALA A 107 9.36 -11.81 -1.71
C ALA A 107 9.82 -11.52 -3.13
N VAL A 108 8.88 -11.20 -4.02
CA VAL A 108 9.21 -10.49 -5.27
C VAL A 108 9.35 -9.02 -4.93
N ARG A 109 10.53 -8.46 -5.16
CA ARG A 109 10.83 -7.05 -4.98
C ARG A 109 10.76 -6.32 -6.32
N TYR A 110 10.07 -5.20 -6.33
CA TYR A 110 9.95 -4.29 -7.47
C TYR A 110 10.48 -2.91 -7.08
N GLY A 111 11.17 -2.25 -8.01
CA GLY A 111 11.47 -0.83 -7.90
C GLY A 111 10.23 0.03 -8.10
N ILE A 112 10.06 1.05 -7.29
CA ILE A 112 8.92 1.98 -7.40
C ILE A 112 9.38 3.44 -7.46
N GLY A 113 8.55 4.27 -8.10
CA GLY A 113 8.57 5.71 -7.92
C GLY A 113 7.48 6.12 -6.93
N VAL A 114 7.78 7.05 -6.03
CA VAL A 114 6.82 7.50 -5.00
C VAL A 114 6.62 9.00 -5.15
N GLY A 115 5.36 9.43 -5.11
CA GLY A 115 5.06 10.86 -5.12
C GLY A 115 5.28 11.54 -3.78
N LYS A 116 5.41 12.87 -3.79
CA LYS A 116 5.57 13.67 -2.56
C LYS A 116 4.45 13.40 -1.54
N GLN A 117 3.22 13.18 -1.98
CA GLN A 117 2.09 12.83 -1.11
C GLN A 117 2.10 11.36 -0.70
N GLY A 118 2.72 10.44 -1.47
CA GLY A 118 2.90 9.05 -1.10
C GLY A 118 3.85 8.87 0.10
N PHE A 119 4.73 9.84 0.36
CA PHE A 119 5.49 9.90 1.60
C PHE A 119 4.65 10.35 2.82
N ALA A 120 3.48 10.93 2.59
CA ALA A 120 2.62 11.41 3.68
C ALA A 120 1.69 10.33 4.24
N TRP A 121 1.54 9.19 3.56
CA TRP A 121 0.67 8.11 4.00
C TRP A 121 1.45 6.85 4.36
N ALA A 122 1.21 6.35 5.55
CA ALA A 122 1.63 5.05 6.03
C ALA A 122 0.43 4.38 6.70
N GLY A 123 0.35 3.06 6.64
CA GLY A 123 -0.76 2.32 7.22
C GLY A 123 -1.14 1.09 6.41
N GLU A 124 -2.31 0.54 6.73
CA GLU A 124 -2.84 -0.64 6.09
C GLU A 124 -4.00 -0.29 5.15
N ALA A 125 -4.07 -1.00 4.04
CA ALA A 125 -5.12 -0.95 3.04
C ALA A 125 -5.31 -2.32 2.41
N TYR A 126 -6.24 -2.41 1.49
CA TYR A 126 -6.39 -3.57 0.61
C TYR A 126 -6.67 -3.12 -0.82
N VAL A 127 -6.36 -3.98 -1.79
CA VAL A 127 -6.71 -3.73 -3.19
C VAL A 127 -8.19 -4.03 -3.36
N ALA A 128 -9.03 -3.01 -3.38
CA ALA A 128 -10.48 -3.16 -3.50
C ALA A 128 -10.88 -3.65 -4.90
N TRP A 129 -10.30 -3.07 -5.91
CA TRP A 129 -10.48 -3.45 -7.31
C TRP A 129 -9.24 -3.09 -8.13
N LYS A 130 -9.19 -3.57 -9.34
CA LYS A 130 -8.06 -3.39 -10.24
C LYS A 130 -8.55 -3.28 -11.68
N GLN A 131 -7.79 -2.56 -12.52
CA GLN A 131 -8.16 -2.30 -13.91
C GLN A 131 -6.96 -2.47 -14.85
N GLU A 132 -7.23 -3.10 -15.98
CA GLU A 132 -6.33 -3.15 -17.11
C GLU A 132 -6.55 -1.92 -17.99
N TRP A 133 -5.47 -1.32 -18.44
CA TRP A 133 -5.49 -0.16 -19.33
C TRP A 133 -6.53 0.88 -18.92
N PRO A 134 -6.39 1.48 -17.73
CA PRO A 134 -7.40 2.36 -17.15
C PRO A 134 -7.53 3.68 -17.91
N THR A 135 -8.71 4.29 -17.85
CA THR A 135 -8.89 5.70 -18.16
C THR A 135 -8.36 6.54 -16.99
N TRP A 136 -7.58 7.56 -17.29
CA TRP A 136 -7.03 8.46 -16.28
C TRP A 136 -7.82 9.76 -16.22
N HIS A 137 -8.30 10.12 -15.03
CA HIS A 137 -8.92 11.40 -14.75
C HIS A 137 -7.98 12.21 -13.85
N PRO A 138 -7.43 13.35 -14.32
CA PRO A 138 -6.61 14.19 -13.48
C PRO A 138 -7.42 14.79 -12.32
N PRO A 139 -6.87 14.86 -11.10
CA PRO A 139 -7.47 15.64 -10.03
C PRO A 139 -7.62 17.11 -10.44
N LYS A 140 -8.71 17.76 -10.01
CA LYS A 140 -8.98 19.18 -10.34
C LYS A 140 -7.82 20.09 -9.96
N GLU A 141 -7.19 19.85 -8.83
CA GLU A 141 -6.02 20.59 -8.34
C GLU A 141 -4.80 20.40 -9.25
N MET A 142 -4.67 19.25 -9.90
CA MET A 142 -3.63 19.02 -10.89
C MET A 142 -3.92 19.81 -12.17
N ALA A 143 -5.15 19.78 -12.63
CA ALA A 143 -5.57 20.52 -13.83
C ALA A 143 -5.39 22.03 -13.66
N ALA A 144 -5.64 22.57 -12.47
CA ALA A 144 -5.39 23.98 -12.15
C ALA A 144 -3.91 24.37 -12.26
N ARG A 145 -2.99 23.44 -11.95
CA ARG A 145 -1.54 23.66 -12.04
C ARG A 145 -0.92 23.30 -13.40
N LYS A 146 -1.60 22.46 -14.17
CA LYS A 146 -1.16 21.94 -15.46
C LYS A 146 -2.29 22.06 -16.48
N PRO A 147 -2.41 23.18 -17.18
CA PRO A 147 -3.51 23.42 -18.13
C PRO A 147 -3.59 22.40 -19.27
N ASP A 148 -2.48 21.79 -19.65
CA ASP A 148 -2.39 20.74 -20.68
C ASP A 148 -3.19 19.49 -20.37
N VAL A 149 -3.41 19.19 -19.08
CA VAL A 149 -4.22 18.04 -18.63
C VAL A 149 -5.68 18.43 -18.32
N ALA A 150 -6.03 19.72 -18.31
CA ALA A 150 -7.38 20.19 -17.95
C ALA A 150 -8.47 19.58 -18.84
N LYS A 151 -8.18 19.36 -20.13
CA LYS A 151 -9.10 18.72 -21.09
C LYS A 151 -9.51 17.29 -20.72
N TYR A 152 -8.78 16.63 -19.82
CA TYR A 152 -9.08 15.27 -19.39
C TYR A 152 -9.88 15.17 -18.08
N VAL A 153 -10.23 16.32 -17.47
CA VAL A 153 -10.95 16.33 -16.18
C VAL A 153 -12.33 15.68 -16.32
N GLU A 154 -13.06 16.03 -17.38
CA GLU A 154 -14.43 15.55 -17.61
C GLU A 154 -14.47 14.18 -18.27
N ASN A 155 -13.78 14.02 -19.39
CA ASN A 155 -13.89 12.81 -20.22
C ASN A 155 -12.80 11.77 -19.97
N GLY A 156 -11.79 12.11 -19.16
CA GLY A 156 -10.62 11.28 -18.93
C GLY A 156 -9.68 11.20 -20.13
N MET A 157 -8.47 10.75 -19.86
CA MET A 157 -7.53 10.32 -20.89
C MET A 157 -7.72 8.81 -21.07
N GLY A 158 -8.09 8.38 -22.27
CA GLY A 158 -8.30 6.99 -22.61
C GLY A 158 -7.07 6.10 -22.39
N PRO A 159 -7.25 4.77 -22.46
CA PRO A 159 -6.15 3.82 -22.34
C PRO A 159 -5.05 4.07 -23.39
N GLY A 160 -3.81 3.74 -23.05
CA GLY A 160 -2.70 3.85 -23.99
C GLY A 160 -1.36 4.02 -23.29
N ILE A 161 -0.28 3.89 -24.07
CA ILE A 161 1.09 3.95 -23.57
C ILE A 161 1.47 5.32 -22.99
N SER A 162 0.78 6.39 -23.38
CA SER A 162 0.98 7.77 -22.86
C SER A 162 0.13 8.07 -21.63
N ASN A 163 -0.78 7.17 -21.24
CA ASN A 163 -1.63 7.35 -20.08
C ASN A 163 -0.81 7.29 -18.79
N PRO A 164 -0.91 8.28 -17.89
CA PRO A 164 -0.13 8.33 -16.65
C PRO A 164 -0.31 7.13 -15.72
N LEU A 165 -1.44 6.40 -15.80
CA LEU A 165 -1.68 5.17 -15.03
C LEU A 165 -1.06 3.92 -15.67
N GLY A 166 -0.53 4.04 -16.88
CA GLY A 166 0.09 2.92 -17.60
C GLY A 166 -0.84 1.76 -17.88
N ALA A 167 -0.27 0.56 -17.93
CA ALA A 167 -0.96 -0.66 -18.34
C ALA A 167 -1.94 -1.19 -17.27
N ARG A 168 -1.74 -0.90 -16.00
CA ARG A 168 -2.55 -1.43 -14.87
C ARG A 168 -2.68 -0.39 -13.76
N ALA A 169 -3.83 -0.43 -13.08
CA ALA A 169 -4.04 0.30 -11.83
C ALA A 169 -4.73 -0.59 -10.78
N MET A 170 -4.29 -0.50 -9.55
CA MET A 170 -4.85 -1.15 -8.36
C MET A 170 -5.25 -0.08 -7.36
N TYR A 171 -6.50 -0.10 -6.94
CA TYR A 171 -7.15 0.93 -6.13
C TYR A 171 -7.18 0.51 -4.68
N LEU A 172 -6.57 1.32 -3.81
CA LEU A 172 -6.38 1.00 -2.41
C LEU A 172 -7.49 1.60 -1.55
N PHE A 173 -8.13 0.76 -0.74
CA PHE A 173 -9.16 1.16 0.21
C PHE A 173 -8.71 0.85 1.63
N ASN A 174 -9.09 1.68 2.59
CA ASN A 174 -8.81 1.45 4.00
C ASN A 174 -9.70 0.34 4.59
N GLU A 175 -9.47 -0.05 5.83
CA GLU A 175 -10.26 -1.09 6.51
C GLU A 175 -11.75 -0.75 6.62
N GLN A 176 -12.10 0.54 6.66
CA GLN A 176 -13.48 1.03 6.70
C GLN A 176 -14.16 0.95 5.33
N GLY A 177 -13.44 0.55 4.27
CA GLY A 177 -13.96 0.47 2.90
C GLY A 177 -14.01 1.81 2.18
N GLN A 178 -13.28 2.80 2.65
CA GLN A 178 -13.18 4.11 2.00
C GLN A 178 -12.00 4.13 1.03
N ASP A 179 -12.17 4.80 -0.10
CA ASP A 179 -11.09 5.01 -1.05
C ASP A 179 -10.00 5.90 -0.45
N THR A 180 -8.78 5.40 -0.38
CA THR A 180 -7.62 6.14 0.13
C THR A 180 -7.11 7.19 -0.85
N LEU A 181 -7.60 7.19 -2.09
CA LEU A 181 -7.08 7.94 -3.23
C LEU A 181 -5.66 7.53 -3.65
N PHE A 182 -5.04 6.58 -2.96
CA PHE A 182 -3.76 6.01 -3.38
C PHE A 182 -3.96 4.85 -4.36
N ARG A 183 -3.02 4.72 -5.27
CA ARG A 183 -3.02 3.71 -6.33
C ARG A 183 -1.64 3.11 -6.48
N ILE A 184 -1.58 1.82 -6.79
CA ILE A 184 -0.40 1.18 -7.35
C ILE A 184 -0.66 1.06 -8.85
N HIS A 185 0.19 1.66 -9.69
CA HIS A 185 -0.09 1.71 -11.12
C HIS A 185 1.18 1.70 -11.97
N GLY A 186 1.03 1.37 -13.23
CA GLY A 186 2.09 1.50 -14.22
C GLY A 186 2.42 2.95 -14.56
N SER A 187 3.46 3.16 -15.33
CA SER A 187 3.82 4.49 -15.80
C SER A 187 4.59 4.41 -17.12
N PRO A 188 4.35 5.34 -18.06
CA PRO A 188 5.24 5.53 -19.19
C PRO A 188 6.61 6.10 -18.80
N GLU A 189 6.70 6.73 -17.62
CA GLU A 189 7.88 7.40 -17.10
C GLU A 189 8.77 6.42 -16.31
N TRP A 190 9.33 5.41 -16.97
CA TRP A 190 10.20 4.41 -16.34
C TRP A 190 11.40 5.03 -15.60
N ALA A 191 11.93 6.17 -16.09
CA ALA A 191 13.03 6.89 -15.45
C ALA A 191 12.67 7.50 -14.09
N SER A 192 11.37 7.53 -13.73
CA SER A 192 10.91 7.99 -12.42
C SER A 192 11.05 6.93 -11.32
N ILE A 193 11.40 5.68 -11.67
CA ILE A 193 11.62 4.62 -10.70
C ILE A 193 12.87 4.92 -9.88
N GLY A 194 12.79 4.71 -8.58
CA GLY A 194 13.84 5.09 -7.63
C GLY A 194 13.82 6.55 -7.22
N THR A 195 12.90 7.37 -7.73
CA THR A 195 12.84 8.81 -7.43
C THR A 195 11.57 9.20 -6.68
N ALA A 196 11.56 10.42 -6.14
CA ALA A 196 10.41 11.07 -5.48
C ALA A 196 9.69 12.02 -6.47
N ALA A 197 9.18 11.49 -7.58
CA ALA A 197 8.81 12.30 -8.75
C ALA A 197 7.32 12.39 -9.06
N SER A 198 6.40 12.06 -8.16
CA SER A 198 4.96 12.06 -8.48
C SER A 198 4.10 12.76 -7.43
N SER A 199 2.81 12.89 -7.74
CA SER A 199 1.81 13.55 -6.90
C SER A 199 1.09 12.62 -5.91
N GLY A 200 1.67 11.46 -5.52
CA GLY A 200 1.10 10.67 -4.43
C GLY A 200 0.97 9.18 -4.66
N CYS A 201 0.86 8.72 -5.89
CA CYS A 201 0.68 7.31 -6.20
C CYS A 201 2.01 6.53 -6.21
N ILE A 202 1.92 5.22 -6.13
CA ILE A 202 3.03 4.28 -6.22
C ILE A 202 3.16 3.87 -7.69
N ARG A 203 4.20 4.36 -8.35
CA ARG A 203 4.48 4.08 -9.77
C ARG A 203 5.37 2.86 -9.94
N MET A 204 5.09 2.07 -10.95
CA MET A 204 5.88 0.91 -11.35
C MET A 204 6.20 0.98 -12.85
N ILE A 205 7.23 0.30 -13.28
CA ILE A 205 7.43 -0.03 -14.71
C ILE A 205 6.20 -0.82 -15.19
N ASN A 206 5.75 -0.60 -16.43
CA ASN A 206 4.57 -1.27 -16.95
C ASN A 206 4.69 -2.80 -16.93
N GLN A 207 5.83 -3.35 -17.28
CA GLN A 207 6.09 -4.79 -17.23
C GLN A 207 6.03 -5.34 -15.78
N ASP A 208 6.44 -4.54 -14.81
CA ASP A 208 6.40 -4.93 -13.40
C ASP A 208 4.99 -4.86 -12.81
N VAL A 209 4.22 -3.83 -13.17
CA VAL A 209 2.85 -3.74 -12.67
C VAL A 209 1.93 -4.80 -13.30
N ILE A 210 2.20 -5.23 -14.53
CA ILE A 210 1.50 -6.36 -15.17
C ILE A 210 1.76 -7.64 -14.38
N ASP A 211 3.01 -7.92 -14.01
CA ASP A 211 3.38 -9.07 -13.20
C ASP A 211 2.72 -9.02 -11.81
N LEU A 212 2.83 -7.91 -11.09
CA LEU A 212 2.20 -7.74 -9.79
C LEU A 212 0.67 -7.89 -9.87
N TYR A 213 0.04 -7.30 -10.87
CA TYR A 213 -1.39 -7.37 -11.11
C TYR A 213 -1.89 -8.81 -11.27
N SER A 214 -1.13 -9.66 -11.96
CA SER A 214 -1.48 -11.07 -12.15
C SER A 214 -1.49 -11.86 -10.83
N ARG A 215 -0.67 -11.46 -9.86
CA ARG A 215 -0.51 -12.11 -8.56
C ARG A 215 -1.61 -11.72 -7.56
N ILE A 216 -2.19 -10.53 -7.69
CA ILE A 216 -3.14 -9.99 -6.71
C ILE A 216 -4.57 -10.36 -7.07
N ARG A 217 -5.29 -10.93 -6.11
CA ARG A 217 -6.75 -11.10 -6.16
C ARG A 217 -7.39 -9.98 -5.37
N PRO A 218 -8.19 -9.08 -6.01
CA PRO A 218 -8.80 -7.96 -5.30
C PRO A 218 -9.77 -8.43 -4.21
N GLY A 219 -9.98 -7.60 -3.21
CA GLY A 219 -10.83 -7.86 -2.05
C GLY A 219 -10.07 -7.69 -0.74
N ARG A 220 -10.76 -7.78 0.39
CA ARG A 220 -10.21 -7.53 1.73
C ARG A 220 -9.01 -8.41 2.11
N ASN A 221 -8.83 -9.55 1.44
CA ASN A 221 -7.70 -10.45 1.67
C ASN A 221 -6.41 -10.01 0.95
N SER A 222 -6.48 -9.02 0.07
CA SER A 222 -5.30 -8.47 -0.63
C SER A 222 -4.68 -7.33 0.18
N LYS A 223 -4.12 -7.67 1.34
CA LYS A 223 -3.54 -6.72 2.28
C LYS A 223 -2.38 -5.94 1.64
N VAL A 224 -2.37 -4.64 1.86
CA VAL A 224 -1.30 -3.72 1.46
C VAL A 224 -0.86 -2.94 2.69
N ILE A 225 0.43 -2.98 3.00
CA ILE A 225 1.04 -2.23 4.10
C ILE A 225 2.00 -1.21 3.51
N VAL A 226 1.84 0.05 3.86
CA VAL A 226 2.74 1.13 3.45
C VAL A 226 3.54 1.59 4.66
N ILE A 227 4.85 1.49 4.56
CA ILE A 227 5.83 1.93 5.57
C ILE A 227 6.71 3.04 5.00
N GLN A 228 7.22 3.89 5.90
CA GLN A 228 8.08 5.03 5.58
C GLN A 228 9.49 4.84 6.13
#